data_100778792c3d72fb129126de036f9bb8
#
_entry.id   100778792c3d72fb129126de036f9bb8
#
_cell.length_a   1.000
_cell.length_b   1.000
_cell.length_c   1.000
_cell.angle_alpha   90.00
_cell.angle_beta   90.00
_cell.angle_gamma   90.00
#
_symmetry.space_group_name_H-M   'P 1'
#
loop_
_entity.id
_entity.type
_entity.pdbx_description
1 polymer ?
#
loop_
_entity_poly.entity_id
_entity_poly.type
_entity_poly.pdbx_seq_one_letter_code
_entity_poly.pdbx_strand_id
1 'polypeptide(L)'
;MTVPGNVPDGTSPDGGPGAPWLHTSANHIRTADGSVWHGRGANLSDTRSCNACTYATASYPGEVMRRADELIDVWKANFIRLDLESYASATVGSPTARAHWQGVLDDAAYLAELKSIVDHIGAKGAYVLVSLWADPTFSQRSDVSEVGWPTAQTNAVLAELAATFASDPHVLLGVCNEPQGNFDGALDARAWAAMDSAVAAIRSVEDAAGVPHHIVAVQGTGGWARRLDYYVTHPIAAGGGANVAYEVHVYNRAADFPSLFVNAAQTLPVIIGEFGLANMTEGDVQVLQRRAEQLEIPHLAWTFHMRCPPNLLVDNSAGGCGVGMELQPTAWGQLLKNRLAIPW
;
A
#
# COMPACT_ATOMS: atom_id res chain seq x y z
N MET A 1 12.88 -28.94 17.21
CA MET A 1 12.02 -29.75 16.33
C MET A 1 11.52 -28.76 15.28
N THR A 2 12.04 -28.87 14.06
CA THR A 2 11.65 -28.05 12.92
C THR A 2 10.36 -28.61 12.36
N VAL A 3 9.28 -27.84 12.38
CA VAL A 3 8.06 -28.16 11.63
C VAL A 3 8.29 -27.71 10.19
N PRO A 4 8.23 -28.60 9.20
CA PRO A 4 8.28 -28.17 7.81
C PRO A 4 6.91 -27.61 7.45
N GLY A 5 6.82 -26.29 7.29
CA GLY A 5 5.68 -25.65 6.64
C GLY A 5 5.63 -26.11 5.18
N ASN A 6 4.64 -26.90 4.84
CA ASN A 6 4.31 -27.21 3.45
C ASN A 6 3.84 -25.90 2.79
N VAL A 7 4.69 -25.30 1.95
CA VAL A 7 4.27 -24.24 1.03
C VAL A 7 3.51 -24.94 -0.09
N PRO A 8 2.21 -24.67 -0.29
CA PRO A 8 1.48 -25.26 -1.41
C PRO A 8 2.08 -24.77 -2.73
N ASP A 9 2.29 -25.68 -3.65
CA ASP A 9 2.72 -25.40 -5.01
C ASP A 9 1.67 -24.48 -5.66
N GLY A 10 2.08 -23.28 -6.08
CA GLY A 10 1.21 -22.18 -6.48
C GLY A 10 0.59 -22.33 -7.86
N THR A 11 -0.16 -23.42 -8.06
CA THR A 11 -1.03 -23.53 -9.24
C THR A 11 -2.46 -23.21 -8.84
N SER A 12 -2.99 -22.12 -9.42
CA SER A 12 -4.42 -21.82 -9.39
C SER A 12 -5.23 -23.04 -9.89
N PRO A 13 -6.41 -23.32 -9.33
CA PRO A 13 -7.27 -24.41 -9.78
C PRO A 13 -7.66 -24.36 -11.26
N ASP A 14 -7.52 -23.19 -11.90
CA ASP A 14 -7.89 -22.95 -13.29
C ASP A 14 -6.70 -22.88 -14.26
N GLY A 15 -5.50 -23.31 -13.86
CA GLY A 15 -4.38 -23.64 -14.77
C GLY A 15 -3.65 -22.46 -15.40
N GLY A 16 -3.88 -21.22 -14.97
CA GLY A 16 -3.04 -20.06 -15.34
C GLY A 16 -1.89 -19.85 -14.36
N PRO A 17 -0.73 -19.31 -14.78
CA PRO A 17 0.32 -18.92 -13.84
C PRO A 17 -0.15 -17.68 -13.07
N GLY A 18 -0.87 -17.87 -11.96
CA GLY A 18 -1.17 -16.80 -11.00
C GLY A 18 0.12 -16.31 -10.34
N ALA A 19 0.10 -15.09 -9.82
CA ALA A 19 1.22 -14.57 -9.05
C ALA A 19 1.48 -15.49 -7.82
N PRO A 20 2.73 -15.94 -7.57
CA PRO A 20 3.03 -16.83 -6.46
C PRO A 20 2.90 -16.11 -5.10
N TRP A 21 2.71 -16.87 -4.02
CA TRP A 21 2.78 -16.33 -2.67
C TRP A 21 4.12 -15.63 -2.41
N LEU A 22 4.04 -14.46 -1.81
CA LEU A 22 5.21 -13.74 -1.31
C LEU A 22 5.46 -14.08 0.16
N HIS A 23 6.72 -14.03 0.56
CA HIS A 23 7.12 -14.16 1.96
C HIS A 23 8.31 -13.25 2.28
N THR A 24 8.46 -12.87 3.55
CA THR A 24 9.66 -12.17 4.00
C THR A 24 10.76 -13.17 4.38
N SER A 25 11.98 -12.88 3.98
CA SER A 25 13.16 -13.66 4.40
C SER A 25 14.33 -12.70 4.60
N ALA A 26 14.83 -12.65 5.82
CA ALA A 26 15.77 -11.61 6.27
C ALA A 26 15.18 -10.20 5.97
N ASN A 27 15.91 -9.38 5.23
CA ASN A 27 15.52 -8.03 4.87
C ASN A 27 14.87 -7.90 3.48
N HIS A 28 14.38 -8.99 2.88
CA HIS A 28 13.80 -8.98 1.54
C HIS A 28 12.41 -9.63 1.52
N ILE A 29 11.63 -9.21 0.53
CA ILE A 29 10.40 -9.91 0.11
C ILE A 29 10.78 -10.85 -1.04
N ARG A 30 10.33 -12.11 -0.96
CA ARG A 30 10.68 -13.15 -1.90
C ARG A 30 9.44 -13.86 -2.43
N THR A 31 9.56 -14.39 -3.63
CA THR A 31 8.62 -15.34 -4.22
C THR A 31 8.83 -16.75 -3.66
N ALA A 32 7.87 -17.64 -3.90
CA ALA A 32 7.90 -19.01 -3.36
C ALA A 32 9.14 -19.83 -3.78
N ASP A 33 9.76 -19.50 -4.93
CA ASP A 33 11.00 -20.13 -5.39
C ASP A 33 12.26 -19.55 -4.71
N GLY A 34 12.10 -18.58 -3.82
CA GLY A 34 13.19 -17.92 -3.08
C GLY A 34 13.85 -16.74 -3.80
N SER A 35 13.42 -16.42 -5.02
CA SER A 35 13.90 -15.23 -5.73
C SER A 35 13.43 -13.96 -5.04
N VAL A 36 14.22 -12.89 -5.08
CA VAL A 36 13.77 -11.58 -4.57
C VAL A 36 12.68 -11.04 -5.48
N TRP A 37 11.60 -10.58 -4.86
CA TRP A 37 10.50 -9.96 -5.60
C TRP A 37 10.74 -8.47 -5.84
N HIS A 38 10.67 -8.08 -7.09
CA HIS A 38 10.94 -6.73 -7.55
C HIS A 38 9.63 -5.99 -7.89
N GLY A 39 8.91 -5.55 -6.87
CA GLY A 39 7.65 -4.81 -7.03
C GLY A 39 7.87 -3.34 -7.41
N ARG A 40 7.31 -2.89 -8.55
CA ARG A 40 7.38 -1.49 -9.00
C ARG A 40 6.06 -1.04 -9.60
N GLY A 41 5.65 0.18 -9.26
CA GLY A 41 4.43 0.74 -9.85
C GLY A 41 4.00 2.06 -9.22
N ALA A 42 2.71 2.20 -8.97
CA ALA A 42 2.13 3.44 -8.47
C ALA A 42 0.94 3.19 -7.54
N ASN A 43 0.59 4.25 -6.80
CA ASN A 43 -0.64 4.32 -6.02
C ASN A 43 -1.84 4.57 -6.93
N LEU A 44 -2.96 3.94 -6.64
CA LEU A 44 -4.21 4.04 -7.36
C LEU A 44 -5.36 4.13 -6.34
N SER A 45 -6.25 5.10 -6.55
CA SER A 45 -7.43 5.25 -5.68
C SER A 45 -8.46 4.15 -5.92
N ASP A 46 -9.23 3.83 -4.89
CA ASP A 46 -10.28 2.83 -4.92
C ASP A 46 -11.49 3.22 -5.79
N THR A 47 -12.55 2.41 -5.75
CA THR A 47 -13.71 2.53 -6.64
C THR A 47 -14.59 3.73 -6.35
N ARG A 48 -14.60 4.24 -5.12
CA ARG A 48 -15.56 5.25 -4.65
C ARG A 48 -14.99 6.64 -4.53
N SER A 49 -13.69 6.77 -4.70
CA SER A 49 -13.04 8.06 -4.76
C SER A 49 -12.55 8.35 -6.15
N CYS A 50 -12.78 9.58 -6.62
CA CYS A 50 -12.07 10.02 -7.81
C CYS A 50 -10.57 10.05 -7.54
N ASN A 51 -10.20 10.41 -6.34
CA ASN A 51 -8.85 10.42 -5.78
C ASN A 51 -8.87 10.75 -4.29
N ALA A 52 -7.69 10.65 -3.65
CA ALA A 52 -7.46 11.06 -2.28
C ALA A 52 -7.72 12.55 -2.00
N CYS A 53 -7.79 13.38 -3.02
CA CYS A 53 -7.89 14.85 -2.90
C CYS A 53 -9.26 15.39 -3.30
N THR A 54 -10.15 14.55 -3.82
CA THR A 54 -11.52 14.93 -4.19
C THR A 54 -12.51 13.86 -3.77
N TYR A 55 -13.57 14.29 -3.11
CA TYR A 55 -14.61 13.38 -2.63
C TYR A 55 -15.55 12.97 -3.75
N ALA A 56 -15.86 11.68 -3.83
CA ALA A 56 -16.84 11.14 -4.73
C ALA A 56 -17.74 10.13 -4.01
N THR A 57 -18.99 10.08 -4.41
CA THR A 57 -19.97 9.11 -3.90
C THR A 57 -20.35 8.06 -4.93
N ALA A 58 -20.03 8.32 -6.20
CA ALA A 58 -20.30 7.39 -7.29
C ALA A 58 -19.21 6.31 -7.35
N SER A 59 -19.61 5.11 -7.72
CA SER A 59 -18.70 4.00 -7.91
C SER A 59 -18.24 3.89 -9.36
N TYR A 60 -16.94 3.69 -9.55
CA TYR A 60 -16.33 3.57 -10.88
C TYR A 60 -15.36 2.38 -10.99
N PRO A 61 -15.80 1.13 -10.71
CA PRO A 61 -14.89 -0.03 -10.73
C PRO A 61 -14.23 -0.24 -12.09
N GLY A 62 -15.00 -0.07 -13.19
CA GLY A 62 -14.46 -0.18 -14.54
C GLY A 62 -13.39 0.85 -14.88
N GLU A 63 -13.47 2.06 -14.33
CA GLU A 63 -12.44 3.08 -14.50
C GLU A 63 -11.17 2.74 -13.71
N VAL A 64 -11.28 2.20 -12.51
CA VAL A 64 -10.13 1.74 -11.73
C VAL A 64 -9.42 0.60 -12.45
N MET A 65 -10.17 -0.37 -12.98
CA MET A 65 -9.61 -1.46 -13.80
C MET A 65 -8.90 -0.94 -15.05
N ARG A 66 -9.51 0.03 -15.78
CA ARG A 66 -8.89 0.66 -16.95
C ARG A 66 -7.58 1.37 -16.61
N ARG A 67 -7.49 2.02 -15.45
CA ARG A 67 -6.26 2.65 -14.98
C ARG A 67 -5.21 1.61 -14.59
N ALA A 68 -5.63 0.53 -13.95
CA ALA A 68 -4.75 -0.61 -13.66
C ALA A 68 -4.21 -1.24 -14.96
N ASP A 69 -5.05 -1.38 -15.98
CA ASP A 69 -4.63 -1.87 -17.31
C ASP A 69 -3.55 -0.99 -17.93
N GLU A 70 -3.72 0.33 -17.90
CA GLU A 70 -2.70 1.25 -18.41
C GLU A 70 -1.39 1.13 -17.62
N LEU A 71 -1.46 1.05 -16.29
CA LEU A 71 -0.27 0.88 -15.44
C LEU A 71 0.46 -0.44 -15.75
N ILE A 72 -0.26 -1.54 -15.87
CA ILE A 72 0.33 -2.88 -16.04
C ILE A 72 0.77 -3.10 -17.48
N ASP A 73 -0.16 -2.94 -18.43
CA ASP A 73 0.06 -3.34 -19.81
C ASP A 73 0.92 -2.34 -20.58
N VAL A 74 0.77 -1.03 -20.29
CA VAL A 74 1.45 0.03 -21.03
C VAL A 74 2.67 0.56 -20.27
N TRP A 75 2.55 0.86 -18.96
CA TRP A 75 3.66 1.39 -18.18
C TRP A 75 4.56 0.29 -17.59
N LYS A 76 4.14 -0.98 -17.62
CA LYS A 76 4.90 -2.14 -17.13
C LYS A 76 5.07 -2.19 -15.60
N ALA A 77 4.09 -1.66 -14.87
CA ALA A 77 3.98 -1.87 -13.44
C ALA A 77 3.63 -3.35 -13.14
N ASN A 78 4.18 -3.89 -12.07
CA ASN A 78 3.83 -5.20 -11.53
C ASN A 78 3.38 -5.14 -10.07
N PHE A 79 3.25 -3.93 -9.52
CA PHE A 79 2.82 -3.66 -8.17
C PHE A 79 1.96 -2.40 -8.12
N ILE A 80 0.79 -2.49 -7.51
CA ILE A 80 -0.15 -1.38 -7.34
C ILE A 80 -0.49 -1.26 -5.85
N ARG A 81 -0.43 -0.07 -5.28
CA ARG A 81 -1.02 0.22 -3.99
C ARG A 81 -2.42 0.77 -4.24
N LEU A 82 -3.43 0.00 -3.84
CA LEU A 82 -4.82 0.39 -3.94
C LEU A 82 -5.26 1.04 -2.64
N ASP A 83 -5.46 2.35 -2.70
CA ASP A 83 -5.76 3.16 -1.52
C ASP A 83 -7.26 3.15 -1.23
N LEU A 84 -7.65 2.54 -0.12
CA LEU A 84 -9.01 2.59 0.38
C LEU A 84 -9.22 3.91 1.13
N GLU A 85 -9.95 4.82 0.49
CA GLU A 85 -10.05 6.20 0.91
C GLU A 85 -10.74 6.40 2.26
N SER A 86 -10.19 7.29 3.06
CA SER A 86 -10.80 7.71 4.32
C SER A 86 -11.92 8.74 4.14
N TYR A 87 -11.98 9.39 2.97
CA TYR A 87 -12.95 10.44 2.73
C TYR A 87 -14.28 9.89 2.27
N ALA A 88 -15.34 10.45 2.83
CA ALA A 88 -16.70 10.14 2.47
C ALA A 88 -17.36 11.34 1.78
N SER A 89 -18.63 11.22 1.44
CA SER A 89 -19.43 12.33 0.91
C SER A 89 -19.60 13.49 1.88
N ALA A 90 -19.42 13.27 3.17
CA ALA A 90 -19.48 14.32 4.19
C ALA A 90 -18.19 15.15 4.21
N THR A 91 -18.27 16.36 4.76
CA THR A 91 -17.10 17.22 4.95
C THR A 91 -16.07 16.52 5.85
N VAL A 92 -14.83 16.48 5.42
CA VAL A 92 -13.71 15.96 6.20
C VAL A 92 -13.67 16.62 7.58
N GLY A 93 -13.46 15.82 8.63
CA GLY A 93 -13.49 16.27 10.02
C GLY A 93 -14.88 16.45 10.60
N SER A 94 -15.95 16.22 9.83
CA SER A 94 -17.30 16.13 10.39
C SER A 94 -17.40 14.92 11.33
N PRO A 95 -18.07 15.04 12.48
CA PRO A 95 -18.32 13.88 13.36
C PRO A 95 -19.16 12.79 12.68
N THR A 96 -19.86 13.12 11.60
CA THR A 96 -20.67 12.19 10.81
C THR A 96 -19.98 11.72 9.55
N ALA A 97 -18.73 12.18 9.29
CA ALA A 97 -17.96 11.70 8.17
C ALA A 97 -17.69 10.20 8.33
N ARG A 98 -17.89 9.47 7.25
CA ARG A 98 -17.67 8.05 7.19
C ARG A 98 -16.61 7.76 6.14
N ALA A 99 -15.57 7.02 6.50
CA ALA A 99 -14.56 6.59 5.56
C ALA A 99 -15.14 5.56 4.57
N HIS A 100 -14.70 5.61 3.32
CA HIS A 100 -15.15 4.66 2.30
C HIS A 100 -14.78 3.21 2.68
N TRP A 101 -13.59 2.98 3.24
CA TRP A 101 -13.16 1.67 3.68
C TRP A 101 -14.06 1.03 4.76
N GLN A 102 -14.89 1.80 5.46
CA GLN A 102 -15.90 1.24 6.37
C GLN A 102 -16.95 0.40 5.63
N GLY A 103 -17.12 0.65 4.32
CA GLY A 103 -17.98 -0.15 3.45
C GLY A 103 -17.55 -1.62 3.35
N VAL A 104 -16.30 -1.95 3.64
CA VAL A 104 -15.83 -3.33 3.73
C VAL A 104 -16.66 -4.15 4.71
N LEU A 105 -17.12 -3.54 5.83
CA LEU A 105 -17.88 -4.23 6.87
C LEU A 105 -19.39 -4.24 6.63
N ASP A 106 -19.96 -3.27 5.92
CA ASP A 106 -21.40 -3.04 5.91
C ASP A 106 -22.01 -2.70 4.54
N ASP A 107 -21.19 -2.77 3.48
CA ASP A 107 -21.65 -2.57 2.10
C ASP A 107 -21.08 -3.68 1.19
N ALA A 108 -21.86 -4.75 1.05
CA ALA A 108 -21.48 -5.91 0.26
C ALA A 108 -21.21 -5.56 -1.23
N ALA A 109 -21.84 -4.51 -1.77
CA ALA A 109 -21.58 -4.07 -3.13
C ALA A 109 -20.20 -3.45 -3.24
N TYR A 110 -19.79 -2.62 -2.28
CA TYR A 110 -18.44 -2.06 -2.23
C TYR A 110 -17.37 -3.15 -2.10
N LEU A 111 -17.58 -4.11 -1.21
CA LEU A 111 -16.63 -5.22 -1.04
C LEU A 111 -16.52 -6.07 -2.32
N ALA A 112 -17.63 -6.33 -3.00
CA ALA A 112 -17.61 -7.05 -4.28
C ALA A 112 -16.90 -6.26 -5.40
N GLU A 113 -17.09 -4.94 -5.47
CA GLU A 113 -16.35 -4.07 -6.39
C GLU A 113 -14.85 -4.11 -6.13
N LEU A 114 -14.46 -3.97 -4.85
CA LEU A 114 -13.07 -4.04 -4.42
C LEU A 114 -12.44 -5.38 -4.82
N LYS A 115 -13.14 -6.49 -4.51
CA LYS A 115 -12.67 -7.82 -4.90
C LYS A 115 -12.50 -7.95 -6.40
N SER A 116 -13.45 -7.47 -7.20
CA SER A 116 -13.38 -7.56 -8.65
C SER A 116 -12.18 -6.80 -9.24
N ILE A 117 -11.81 -5.67 -8.66
CA ILE A 117 -10.62 -4.90 -9.06
C ILE A 117 -9.33 -5.64 -8.70
N VAL A 118 -9.25 -6.15 -7.48
CA VAL A 118 -8.07 -6.88 -7.00
C VAL A 118 -7.86 -8.15 -7.83
N ASP A 119 -8.94 -8.92 -8.08
CA ASP A 119 -8.90 -10.11 -8.94
C ASP A 119 -8.45 -9.77 -10.38
N HIS A 120 -8.95 -8.65 -10.94
CA HIS A 120 -8.57 -8.18 -12.26
C HIS A 120 -7.07 -7.88 -12.35
N ILE A 121 -6.50 -7.21 -11.35
CA ILE A 121 -5.06 -6.90 -11.27
C ILE A 121 -4.25 -8.19 -11.13
N GLY A 122 -4.69 -9.10 -10.25
CA GLY A 122 -4.05 -10.40 -10.05
C GLY A 122 -4.05 -11.30 -11.30
N ALA A 123 -5.16 -11.28 -12.07
CA ALA A 123 -5.27 -12.00 -13.34
C ALA A 123 -4.24 -11.52 -14.39
N LYS A 124 -3.72 -10.30 -14.24
CA LYS A 124 -2.63 -9.75 -15.09
C LYS A 124 -1.23 -10.07 -14.55
N GLY A 125 -1.12 -10.81 -13.45
CA GLY A 125 0.15 -11.19 -12.82
C GLY A 125 0.80 -10.08 -11.98
N ALA A 126 0.06 -9.00 -11.67
CA ALA A 126 0.53 -7.94 -10.79
C ALA A 126 0.04 -8.15 -9.35
N TYR A 127 0.80 -7.60 -8.40
CA TYR A 127 0.49 -7.63 -6.98
C TYR A 127 -0.24 -6.35 -6.53
N VAL A 128 -1.08 -6.48 -5.52
CA VAL A 128 -1.85 -5.37 -4.96
C VAL A 128 -1.58 -5.24 -3.47
N LEU A 129 -1.10 -4.06 -3.04
CA LEU A 129 -1.12 -3.64 -1.64
C LEU A 129 -2.45 -2.94 -1.39
N VAL A 130 -3.43 -3.64 -0.81
CA VAL A 130 -4.69 -3.06 -0.38
C VAL A 130 -4.45 -2.32 0.93
N SER A 131 -4.48 -1.00 0.89
CA SER A 131 -4.05 -0.15 2.00
C SER A 131 -5.19 0.70 2.53
N LEU A 132 -5.39 0.67 3.86
CA LEU A 132 -6.32 1.60 4.50
C LEU A 132 -5.70 2.99 4.59
N TRP A 133 -6.39 3.98 4.04
CA TRP A 133 -6.01 5.36 4.27
C TRP A 133 -6.61 5.87 5.58
N ALA A 134 -6.00 6.90 6.18
CA ALA A 134 -6.29 7.39 7.52
C ALA A 134 -7.79 7.48 7.86
N ASP A 135 -8.12 7.52 9.13
CA ASP A 135 -9.50 7.70 9.56
C ASP A 135 -10.08 9.08 9.14
N PRO A 136 -11.40 9.27 9.16
CA PRO A 136 -12.04 10.51 8.69
C PRO A 136 -11.58 11.78 9.41
N THR A 137 -10.93 11.66 10.55
CA THR A 137 -10.46 12.80 11.34
C THR A 137 -9.01 13.17 11.07
N PHE A 138 -8.30 12.38 10.28
CA PHE A 138 -6.86 12.51 10.02
C PHE A 138 -6.42 13.93 9.68
N SER A 139 -7.01 14.52 8.65
CA SER A 139 -6.60 15.83 8.15
C SER A 139 -7.09 17.02 9.01
N GLN A 140 -7.88 16.76 10.05
CA GLN A 140 -8.51 17.78 10.86
C GLN A 140 -7.99 17.86 12.29
N ARG A 141 -7.13 16.92 12.68
CA ARG A 141 -6.70 16.75 14.06
C ARG A 141 -5.19 16.64 14.19
N SER A 142 -4.51 17.69 13.74
CA SER A 142 -3.04 17.80 13.89
C SER A 142 -2.56 17.96 15.33
N ASP A 143 -3.48 18.24 16.25
CA ASP A 143 -3.23 18.34 17.70
C ASP A 143 -3.30 17.00 18.44
N VAL A 144 -3.70 15.93 17.75
CA VAL A 144 -3.83 14.58 18.34
C VAL A 144 -2.67 13.71 17.93
N SER A 145 -1.95 13.17 18.89
CA SER A 145 -0.74 12.37 18.66
C SER A 145 -0.98 11.03 17.95
N GLU A 146 -2.19 10.50 18.05
CA GLU A 146 -2.57 9.19 17.51
C GLU A 146 -3.33 9.27 16.17
N VAL A 147 -3.26 10.39 15.49
CA VAL A 147 -3.93 10.57 14.20
C VAL A 147 -3.36 9.60 13.15
N GLY A 148 -4.25 8.87 12.47
CA GLY A 148 -3.90 7.90 11.44
C GLY A 148 -3.38 6.56 11.95
N TRP A 149 -3.34 6.33 13.27
CA TRP A 149 -2.94 5.03 13.83
C TRP A 149 -4.05 3.98 13.67
N PRO A 150 -3.69 2.68 13.55
CA PRO A 150 -4.67 1.61 13.60
C PRO A 150 -5.54 1.67 14.87
N THR A 151 -6.81 1.36 14.72
CA THR A 151 -7.82 1.35 15.78
C THR A 151 -8.57 0.03 15.79
N ALA A 152 -9.38 -0.23 16.80
CA ALA A 152 -10.24 -1.42 16.83
C ALA A 152 -11.17 -1.49 15.60
N GLN A 153 -11.62 -0.34 15.10
CA GLN A 153 -12.47 -0.28 13.90
C GLN A 153 -11.69 -0.64 12.64
N THR A 154 -10.50 -0.06 12.44
CA THR A 154 -9.66 -0.42 11.29
C THR A 154 -9.19 -1.87 11.36
N ASN A 155 -8.93 -2.40 12.56
CA ASN A 155 -8.58 -3.81 12.75
C ASN A 155 -9.72 -4.74 12.34
N ALA A 156 -10.98 -4.38 12.59
CA ALA A 156 -12.13 -5.15 12.10
C ALA A 156 -12.21 -5.14 10.56
N VAL A 157 -11.94 -3.99 9.92
CA VAL A 157 -11.85 -3.89 8.45
C VAL A 157 -10.72 -4.74 7.89
N LEU A 158 -9.54 -4.71 8.51
CA LEU A 158 -8.39 -5.53 8.11
C LEU A 158 -8.66 -7.03 8.25
N ALA A 159 -9.38 -7.43 9.30
CA ALA A 159 -9.81 -8.82 9.46
C ALA A 159 -10.78 -9.27 8.35
N GLU A 160 -11.73 -8.42 7.95
CA GLU A 160 -12.63 -8.71 6.82
C GLU A 160 -11.88 -8.77 5.48
N LEU A 161 -10.94 -7.85 5.25
CA LEU A 161 -10.08 -7.92 4.06
C LEU A 161 -9.24 -9.21 4.03
N ALA A 162 -8.67 -9.59 5.17
CA ALA A 162 -7.92 -10.85 5.27
C ALA A 162 -8.81 -12.07 4.99
N ALA A 163 -10.07 -12.06 5.44
CA ALA A 163 -11.03 -13.11 5.13
C ALA A 163 -11.42 -13.13 3.64
N THR A 164 -11.68 -11.94 3.07
CA THR A 164 -12.09 -11.79 1.67
C THR A 164 -11.02 -12.26 0.71
N PHE A 165 -9.76 -11.98 1.00
CA PHE A 165 -8.60 -12.29 0.15
C PHE A 165 -7.80 -13.51 0.61
N ALA A 166 -8.32 -14.31 1.52
CA ALA A 166 -7.60 -15.40 2.18
C ALA A 166 -6.86 -16.36 1.22
N SER A 167 -7.35 -16.53 -0.01
CA SER A 167 -6.76 -17.41 -1.02
C SER A 167 -6.06 -16.67 -2.16
N ASP A 168 -5.85 -15.36 -2.05
CA ASP A 168 -5.35 -14.51 -3.14
C ASP A 168 -3.86 -14.18 -2.96
N PRO A 169 -2.93 -14.97 -3.52
CA PRO A 169 -1.50 -14.85 -3.26
C PRO A 169 -0.89 -13.53 -3.75
N HIS A 170 -1.58 -12.81 -4.63
CA HIS A 170 -1.16 -11.52 -5.17
C HIS A 170 -1.53 -10.33 -4.28
N VAL A 171 -2.16 -10.55 -3.12
CA VAL A 171 -2.59 -9.50 -2.20
C VAL A 171 -1.56 -9.29 -1.09
N LEU A 172 -1.29 -8.03 -0.80
CA LEU A 172 -0.61 -7.54 0.39
C LEU A 172 -1.59 -6.63 1.13
N LEU A 173 -1.48 -6.53 2.46
CA LEU A 173 -2.38 -5.71 3.28
C LEU A 173 -1.63 -4.56 3.96
N GLY A 174 -2.05 -3.32 3.73
CA GLY A 174 -1.53 -2.12 4.37
C GLY A 174 -2.42 -1.67 5.52
N VAL A 175 -1.87 -1.52 6.72
CA VAL A 175 -2.69 -1.36 7.94
C VAL A 175 -3.16 0.06 8.20
N CYS A 176 -2.52 1.08 7.63
CA CYS A 176 -2.87 2.49 7.80
C CYS A 176 -2.19 3.36 6.74
N ASN A 177 -2.39 4.68 6.81
CA ASN A 177 -1.68 5.65 6.01
C ASN A 177 -1.15 6.81 6.86
N GLU A 178 0.15 7.07 6.75
CA GLU A 178 0.85 8.23 7.30
C GLU A 178 0.54 8.56 8.76
N PRO A 179 0.71 7.62 9.69
CA PRO A 179 0.47 7.86 11.10
C PRO A 179 1.36 9.01 11.62
N GLN A 180 0.82 9.83 12.51
CA GLN A 180 1.48 11.04 13.01
C GLN A 180 1.76 10.99 14.50
N GLY A 181 2.54 11.96 14.99
CA GLY A 181 2.72 12.26 16.40
C GLY A 181 3.58 11.26 17.19
N ASN A 182 4.45 10.50 16.54
CA ASN A 182 5.22 9.42 17.15
C ASN A 182 6.74 9.64 17.02
N PHE A 183 7.25 10.67 17.69
CA PHE A 183 8.65 11.13 17.61
C PHE A 183 9.50 10.87 18.84
N ASP A 184 8.93 10.37 19.92
CA ASP A 184 9.65 9.99 21.12
C ASP A 184 9.44 8.53 21.45
N GLY A 185 10.33 7.94 22.20
CA GLY A 185 10.27 6.51 22.49
C GLY A 185 8.96 6.02 23.11
N ALA A 186 8.23 6.87 23.84
CA ALA A 186 6.95 6.52 24.44
C ALA A 186 5.83 6.49 23.39
N LEU A 187 5.78 7.47 22.50
CA LEU A 187 4.82 7.49 21.39
C LEU A 187 5.16 6.42 20.35
N ASP A 188 6.43 6.19 20.07
CA ASP A 188 6.87 5.12 19.17
C ASP A 188 6.41 3.74 19.68
N ALA A 189 6.54 3.48 20.98
CA ALA A 189 6.06 2.23 21.59
C ALA A 189 4.54 2.06 21.46
N ARG A 190 3.77 3.14 21.58
CA ARG A 190 2.30 3.11 21.40
C ARG A 190 1.92 2.91 19.93
N ALA A 191 2.60 3.58 19.00
CA ALA A 191 2.40 3.38 17.56
C ALA A 191 2.74 1.93 17.17
N TRP A 192 3.84 1.39 17.67
CA TRP A 192 4.22 -0.01 17.51
C TRP A 192 3.12 -0.95 18.03
N ALA A 193 2.59 -0.71 19.22
CA ALA A 193 1.52 -1.54 19.77
C ALA A 193 0.23 -1.51 18.93
N ALA A 194 -0.12 -0.35 18.36
CA ALA A 194 -1.25 -0.22 17.44
C ALA A 194 -1.00 -1.01 16.13
N MET A 195 0.20 -0.94 15.56
CA MET A 195 0.59 -1.71 14.37
C MET A 195 0.60 -3.21 14.64
N ASP A 196 1.17 -3.63 15.77
CA ASP A 196 1.20 -5.04 16.18
C ASP A 196 -0.20 -5.61 16.37
N SER A 197 -1.12 -4.83 16.96
CA SER A 197 -2.54 -5.20 17.10
C SER A 197 -3.24 -5.35 15.74
N ALA A 198 -2.91 -4.50 14.77
CA ALA A 198 -3.46 -4.61 13.42
C ALA A 198 -2.98 -5.88 12.71
N VAL A 199 -1.69 -6.19 12.82
CA VAL A 199 -1.13 -7.45 12.30
C VAL A 199 -1.78 -8.64 12.99
N ALA A 200 -1.94 -8.61 14.33
CA ALA A 200 -2.59 -9.69 15.08
C ALA A 200 -4.02 -9.96 14.62
N ALA A 201 -4.79 -8.91 14.29
CA ALA A 201 -6.15 -9.05 13.78
C ALA A 201 -6.18 -9.80 12.43
N ILE A 202 -5.27 -9.48 11.52
CA ILE A 202 -5.11 -10.18 10.23
C ILE A 202 -4.72 -11.64 10.46
N ARG A 203 -3.66 -11.88 11.26
CA ARG A 203 -3.14 -13.24 11.54
C ARG A 203 -4.19 -14.14 12.18
N SER A 204 -5.03 -13.61 13.07
CA SER A 204 -6.12 -14.38 13.69
C SER A 204 -7.09 -14.97 12.67
N VAL A 205 -7.35 -14.25 11.58
CA VAL A 205 -8.22 -14.73 10.49
C VAL A 205 -7.51 -15.75 9.62
N GLU A 206 -6.29 -15.46 9.21
CA GLU A 206 -5.49 -16.34 8.35
C GLU A 206 -5.21 -17.69 9.03
N ASP A 207 -4.83 -17.67 10.32
CA ASP A 207 -4.62 -18.88 11.13
C ASP A 207 -5.88 -19.71 11.27
N ALA A 208 -7.04 -19.05 11.52
CA ALA A 208 -8.33 -19.73 11.63
C ALA A 208 -8.77 -20.37 10.30
N ALA A 209 -8.44 -19.74 9.19
CA ALA A 209 -8.70 -20.25 7.85
C ALA A 209 -7.68 -21.32 7.39
N GLY A 210 -6.52 -21.42 8.06
CA GLY A 210 -5.44 -22.33 7.70
C GLY A 210 -4.77 -21.97 6.38
N VAL A 211 -4.72 -20.69 6.04
CA VAL A 211 -4.11 -20.18 4.79
C VAL A 211 -2.70 -19.63 5.05
N PRO A 212 -1.86 -19.49 4.01
CA PRO A 212 -0.58 -18.79 4.15
C PRO A 212 -0.78 -17.34 4.58
N HIS A 213 0.16 -16.83 5.38
CA HIS A 213 0.14 -15.42 5.79
C HIS A 213 0.48 -14.49 4.62
N HIS A 214 -0.36 -13.51 4.34
CA HIS A 214 -0.03 -12.40 3.43
C HIS A 214 1.12 -11.55 3.97
N ILE A 215 1.79 -10.83 3.08
CA ILE A 215 2.65 -9.73 3.51
C ILE A 215 1.75 -8.63 4.10
N VAL A 216 2.03 -8.22 5.33
CA VAL A 216 1.37 -7.07 5.97
C VAL A 216 2.35 -5.92 6.04
N ALA A 217 2.00 -4.80 5.45
CA ALA A 217 2.78 -3.58 5.49
C ALA A 217 2.35 -2.71 6.69
N VAL A 218 3.26 -2.51 7.64
CA VAL A 218 3.12 -1.56 8.74
C VAL A 218 3.91 -0.31 8.45
N GLN A 219 3.38 0.85 8.84
CA GLN A 219 4.01 2.11 8.47
C GLN A 219 4.96 2.65 9.55
N GLY A 220 5.89 3.49 9.09
CA GLY A 220 6.93 4.10 9.90
C GLY A 220 6.39 4.90 11.09
N THR A 221 7.18 4.98 12.14
CA THR A 221 6.87 5.69 13.40
C THR A 221 7.28 7.12 13.18
N GLY A 222 7.63 7.94 12.76
CA GLY A 222 7.79 9.39 12.66
C GLY A 222 6.73 9.94 11.74
N GLY A 223 6.27 11.12 11.97
CA GLY A 223 5.18 11.72 11.22
C GLY A 223 5.27 11.50 9.70
N TRP A 224 4.16 11.19 9.07
CA TRP A 224 4.05 10.90 7.64
C TRP A 224 4.79 9.62 7.21
N ALA A 225 4.77 8.56 8.05
CA ALA A 225 5.40 7.27 7.78
C ALA A 225 6.90 7.34 7.41
N ARG A 226 7.66 8.26 7.98
CA ARG A 226 9.03 8.55 7.51
C ARG A 226 10.13 7.80 8.24
N ARG A 227 9.88 7.18 9.39
CA ARG A 227 10.94 6.60 10.21
C ARG A 227 10.73 5.13 10.47
N LEU A 228 11.73 4.34 10.18
CA LEU A 228 11.75 2.89 10.42
C LEU A 228 12.75 2.47 11.51
N ASP A 229 13.52 3.40 12.05
CA ASP A 229 14.60 3.12 13.00
C ASP A 229 14.11 2.47 14.30
N TYR A 230 12.90 2.80 14.77
CA TYR A 230 12.32 2.16 15.93
C TYR A 230 12.11 0.65 15.71
N TYR A 231 11.63 0.24 14.55
CA TYR A 231 11.39 -1.17 14.20
C TYR A 231 12.67 -1.99 14.07
N VAL A 232 13.82 -1.38 13.80
CA VAL A 232 15.11 -2.09 13.74
C VAL A 232 15.42 -2.81 15.06
N THR A 233 15.03 -2.20 16.19
CA THR A 233 15.21 -2.78 17.52
C THR A 233 13.93 -3.33 18.15
N HIS A 234 12.77 -2.98 17.60
CA HIS A 234 11.44 -3.40 18.05
C HIS A 234 10.62 -3.89 16.84
N PRO A 235 10.99 -5.00 16.19
CA PRO A 235 10.20 -5.52 15.09
C PRO A 235 8.80 -5.93 15.58
N ILE A 236 7.84 -5.95 14.67
CA ILE A 236 6.48 -6.46 14.95
C ILE A 236 6.58 -7.91 15.43
N ALA A 237 5.80 -8.24 16.44
CA ALA A 237 5.85 -9.55 17.10
C ALA A 237 4.63 -10.44 16.77
N ALA A 238 3.50 -9.85 16.38
CA ALA A 238 2.30 -10.58 16.02
C ALA A 238 2.57 -11.59 14.90
N GLY A 239 1.99 -12.79 14.98
CA GLY A 239 2.26 -13.88 14.04
C GLY A 239 3.72 -14.35 14.03
N GLY A 240 4.48 -14.12 15.12
CA GLY A 240 5.91 -14.41 15.19
C GLY A 240 6.78 -13.49 14.34
N GLY A 241 6.24 -12.34 13.90
CA GLY A 241 6.91 -11.39 13.01
C GLY A 241 7.05 -11.87 11.56
N ALA A 242 6.44 -13.00 11.21
CA ALA A 242 6.51 -13.53 9.86
C ALA A 242 5.68 -12.69 8.87
N ASN A 243 6.20 -12.51 7.66
CA ASN A 243 5.52 -11.80 6.56
C ASN A 243 5.06 -10.39 6.93
N VAL A 244 5.89 -9.66 7.68
CA VAL A 244 5.69 -8.22 7.95
C VAL A 244 6.70 -7.43 7.13
N ALA A 245 6.23 -6.45 6.37
CA ALA A 245 7.05 -5.46 5.69
C ALA A 245 6.88 -4.09 6.35
N TYR A 246 7.92 -3.25 6.27
CA TYR A 246 7.96 -1.94 6.91
C TYR A 246 7.89 -0.87 5.83
N GLU A 247 6.74 -0.20 5.76
CA GLU A 247 6.43 0.78 4.73
C GLU A 247 6.88 2.19 5.14
N VAL A 248 7.50 2.88 4.21
CA VAL A 248 7.96 4.27 4.37
C VAL A 248 7.50 5.11 3.17
N HIS A 249 7.14 6.37 3.44
CA HIS A 249 6.83 7.37 2.43
C HIS A 249 7.98 8.37 2.29
N VAL A 250 8.47 8.56 1.07
CA VAL A 250 9.72 9.32 0.82
C VAL A 250 9.45 10.49 -0.11
N TYR A 251 9.33 11.67 0.48
CA TYR A 251 9.21 12.95 -0.23
C TYR A 251 10.35 13.91 0.12
N ASN A 252 11.48 13.36 0.58
CA ASN A 252 12.64 14.09 1.05
C ASN A 252 13.74 14.11 -0.03
N ARG A 253 14.71 15.01 0.15
CA ARG A 253 15.91 15.07 -0.71
C ARG A 253 16.78 13.83 -0.50
N ALA A 254 17.58 13.50 -1.52
CA ALA A 254 18.42 12.31 -1.51
C ALA A 254 19.41 12.22 -0.32
N ALA A 255 19.78 13.36 0.25
CA ALA A 255 20.63 13.41 1.44
C ALA A 255 20.01 12.75 2.69
N ASP A 256 18.68 12.66 2.75
CA ASP A 256 17.95 12.10 3.90
C ASP A 256 17.72 10.59 3.77
N PHE A 257 17.89 10.00 2.58
CA PHE A 257 17.60 8.58 2.31
C PHE A 257 18.29 7.59 3.26
N PRO A 258 19.54 7.83 3.73
CA PRO A 258 20.16 6.95 4.71
C PRO A 258 19.30 6.74 5.95
N SER A 259 18.77 7.81 6.53
CA SER A 259 17.95 7.74 7.76
C SER A 259 16.51 7.33 7.51
N LEU A 260 15.97 7.52 6.30
CA LEU A 260 14.57 7.21 6.00
C LEU A 260 14.36 5.72 5.73
N PHE A 261 15.20 5.11 4.88
CA PHE A 261 15.00 3.71 4.49
C PHE A 261 16.28 2.90 4.29
N VAL A 262 17.41 3.53 3.86
CA VAL A 262 18.61 2.77 3.49
C VAL A 262 19.21 2.01 4.68
N ASN A 263 19.30 2.64 5.85
CA ASN A 263 19.83 1.99 7.05
C ASN A 263 18.89 0.89 7.55
N ALA A 264 17.58 1.14 7.57
CA ALA A 264 16.59 0.16 8.00
C ALA A 264 16.55 -1.06 7.07
N ALA A 265 16.68 -0.86 5.76
CA ALA A 265 16.71 -1.92 4.77
C ALA A 265 17.91 -2.88 4.87
N GLN A 266 18.91 -2.58 5.72
CA GLN A 266 19.97 -3.55 6.00
C GLN A 266 19.48 -4.73 6.86
N THR A 267 18.35 -4.56 7.57
CA THR A 267 17.84 -5.55 8.53
C THR A 267 16.36 -5.84 8.40
N LEU A 268 15.57 -4.92 7.81
CA LEU A 268 14.13 -5.02 7.68
C LEU A 268 13.71 -5.17 6.23
N PRO A 269 12.68 -5.97 5.92
CA PRO A 269 12.06 -5.96 4.59
C PRO A 269 11.25 -4.67 4.43
N VAL A 270 11.75 -3.75 3.62
CA VAL A 270 11.18 -2.41 3.42
C VAL A 270 10.34 -2.36 2.15
N ILE A 271 9.26 -1.58 2.18
CA ILE A 271 8.50 -1.11 1.01
C ILE A 271 8.55 0.42 1.02
N ILE A 272 8.86 1.05 -0.11
CA ILE A 272 8.61 2.48 -0.30
C ILE A 272 7.19 2.59 -0.87
N GLY A 273 6.19 2.85 0.01
CA GLY A 273 4.77 2.90 -0.34
C GLY A 273 4.40 4.13 -1.14
N GLU A 274 5.12 5.24 -0.93
CA GLU A 274 4.93 6.47 -1.69
C GLU A 274 6.26 7.19 -1.93
N PHE A 275 6.40 7.76 -3.13
CA PHE A 275 7.43 8.75 -3.46
C PHE A 275 6.98 9.61 -4.65
N GLY A 276 7.47 10.85 -4.75
CA GLY A 276 7.12 11.73 -5.86
C GLY A 276 7.67 13.14 -5.75
N LEU A 277 7.36 13.99 -6.75
CA LEU A 277 7.93 15.32 -6.91
C LEU A 277 7.36 16.41 -5.96
N ALA A 278 6.79 16.06 -4.81
CA ALA A 278 6.26 17.07 -3.87
C ALA A 278 7.38 17.96 -3.31
N ASN A 279 8.39 17.37 -2.66
CA ASN A 279 9.56 18.07 -2.11
C ASN A 279 10.88 17.54 -2.70
N MET A 280 10.81 16.70 -3.71
CA MET A 280 11.93 16.09 -4.41
C MET A 280 12.14 16.77 -5.76
N THR A 281 13.38 16.79 -6.23
CA THR A 281 13.68 17.06 -7.63
C THR A 281 13.62 15.78 -8.45
N GLU A 282 13.59 15.88 -9.77
CA GLU A 282 13.71 14.71 -10.66
C GLU A 282 15.01 13.93 -10.37
N GLY A 283 16.11 14.63 -10.07
CA GLY A 283 17.37 14.01 -9.68
C GLY A 283 17.24 13.19 -8.38
N ASP A 284 16.54 13.70 -7.37
CA ASP A 284 16.30 12.97 -6.13
C ASP A 284 15.45 11.70 -6.39
N VAL A 285 14.40 11.80 -7.21
CA VAL A 285 13.57 10.66 -7.60
C VAL A 285 14.39 9.59 -8.32
N GLN A 286 15.24 9.99 -9.27
CA GLN A 286 16.12 9.04 -9.96
C GLN A 286 17.13 8.38 -9.01
N VAL A 287 17.64 9.12 -8.02
CA VAL A 287 18.51 8.55 -6.97
C VAL A 287 17.72 7.56 -6.12
N LEU A 288 16.49 7.91 -5.72
CA LEU A 288 15.61 7.00 -4.95
C LEU A 288 15.40 5.69 -5.68
N GLN A 289 14.96 5.75 -6.94
CA GLN A 289 14.66 4.54 -7.73
C GLN A 289 15.90 3.66 -7.88
N ARG A 290 17.07 4.25 -8.24
CA ARG A 290 18.31 3.46 -8.30
C ARG A 290 18.72 2.87 -6.96
N ARG A 291 18.51 3.60 -5.86
CA ARG A 291 18.86 3.10 -4.52
C ARG A 291 17.90 2.00 -4.08
N ALA A 292 16.60 2.14 -4.33
CA ALA A 292 15.62 1.11 -4.07
C ALA A 292 15.92 -0.19 -4.84
N GLU A 293 16.25 -0.06 -6.12
CA GLU A 293 16.65 -1.21 -6.95
C GLU A 293 17.95 -1.87 -6.47
N GLN A 294 18.97 -1.09 -6.10
CA GLN A 294 20.22 -1.63 -5.55
C GLN A 294 20.04 -2.37 -4.23
N LEU A 295 19.03 -2.00 -3.45
CA LEU A 295 18.67 -2.62 -2.17
C LEU A 295 17.52 -3.61 -2.32
N GLU A 296 17.05 -3.84 -3.54
CA GLU A 296 15.95 -4.77 -3.84
C GLU A 296 14.66 -4.43 -3.06
N ILE A 297 14.35 -3.12 -2.95
CA ILE A 297 13.19 -2.58 -2.23
C ILE A 297 12.04 -2.33 -3.21
N PRO A 298 10.87 -2.96 -3.04
CA PRO A 298 9.66 -2.62 -3.78
C PRO A 298 9.25 -1.16 -3.56
N HIS A 299 8.82 -0.47 -4.64
CA HIS A 299 8.52 0.95 -4.54
C HIS A 299 7.39 1.41 -5.45
N LEU A 300 6.59 2.36 -4.96
CA LEU A 300 5.35 2.84 -5.54
C LEU A 300 5.33 4.36 -5.63
N ALA A 301 5.13 4.88 -6.83
CA ALA A 301 5.04 6.32 -7.06
C ALA A 301 3.66 6.88 -6.65
N TRP A 302 3.60 8.05 -6.10
CA TRP A 302 2.39 8.81 -5.90
C TRP A 302 2.17 9.74 -7.09
N THR A 303 1.03 9.80 -7.71
CA THR A 303 -0.12 8.87 -7.74
C THR A 303 -0.66 8.80 -9.17
N PHE A 304 -1.13 7.66 -9.61
CA PHE A 304 -1.70 7.45 -10.95
C PHE A 304 -3.10 8.07 -11.03
N HIS A 305 -3.10 9.37 -10.90
CA HIS A 305 -4.31 10.19 -10.86
C HIS A 305 -4.10 11.55 -11.54
N MET A 306 -5.21 12.20 -11.93
CA MET A 306 -5.20 13.50 -12.61
C MET A 306 -5.20 14.69 -11.65
N ARG A 307 -5.65 14.53 -10.41
CA ARG A 307 -5.99 15.63 -9.50
C ARG A 307 -5.48 15.47 -8.05
N CYS A 308 -4.54 14.59 -7.81
CA CYS A 308 -3.91 14.43 -6.50
C CYS A 308 -2.38 14.59 -6.62
N PRO A 309 -1.85 15.82 -6.50
CA PRO A 309 -0.42 16.08 -6.71
C PRO A 309 0.50 15.33 -5.72
N PRO A 310 1.68 14.95 -6.20
CA PRO A 310 2.21 15.10 -7.55
C PRO A 310 1.60 14.09 -8.55
N ASN A 311 0.77 14.60 -9.45
CA ASN A 311 0.02 13.77 -10.40
C ASN A 311 0.93 13.10 -11.44
N LEU A 312 0.74 11.81 -11.69
CA LEU A 312 1.34 11.11 -12.83
C LEU A 312 0.57 11.38 -14.15
N LEU A 313 -0.70 11.76 -14.06
CA LEU A 313 -1.56 12.04 -15.20
C LEU A 313 -1.89 13.53 -15.31
N VAL A 314 -1.99 14.02 -16.56
CA VAL A 314 -2.45 15.37 -16.87
C VAL A 314 -3.92 15.51 -16.47
N ASP A 315 -4.28 16.63 -15.81
CA ASP A 315 -5.67 16.91 -15.48
C ASP A 315 -6.42 17.43 -16.72
N ASN A 316 -7.11 16.50 -17.38
CA ASN A 316 -8.05 16.78 -18.46
C ASN A 316 -9.50 16.50 -18.03
N SER A 317 -9.75 16.34 -16.73
CA SER A 317 -11.04 15.93 -16.15
C SER A 317 -12.11 17.02 -16.14
N ALA A 318 -11.77 18.25 -16.50
CA ALA A 318 -12.63 19.44 -16.39
C ALA A 318 -13.25 19.62 -14.97
N GLY A 319 -12.49 19.23 -13.94
CA GLY A 319 -12.93 19.29 -12.53
C GLY A 319 -13.72 18.08 -12.05
N GLY A 320 -14.00 17.11 -12.91
CA GLY A 320 -14.66 15.84 -12.57
C GLY A 320 -13.67 14.72 -12.18
N CYS A 321 -14.14 13.48 -12.17
CA CYS A 321 -13.34 12.30 -11.83
C CYS A 321 -12.45 11.78 -12.99
N GLY A 322 -12.57 12.35 -14.17
CA GLY A 322 -11.78 11.92 -15.35
C GLY A 322 -12.14 10.54 -15.88
N VAL A 323 -13.35 10.03 -15.59
CA VAL A 323 -13.84 8.74 -16.08
C VAL A 323 -13.87 8.74 -17.61
N GLY A 324 -13.22 7.75 -18.23
CA GLY A 324 -13.14 7.62 -19.69
C GLY A 324 -12.21 8.62 -20.39
N MET A 325 -11.56 9.54 -19.65
CA MET A 325 -10.61 10.49 -20.21
C MET A 325 -9.29 9.82 -20.60
N GLU A 326 -8.56 10.45 -21.53
CA GLU A 326 -7.23 9.99 -21.93
C GLU A 326 -6.27 9.99 -20.72
N LEU A 327 -5.51 8.91 -20.55
CA LEU A 327 -4.53 8.75 -19.48
C LEU A 327 -3.15 9.29 -19.91
N GLN A 328 -3.10 10.57 -20.23
CA GLN A 328 -1.89 11.23 -20.69
C GLN A 328 -0.92 11.46 -19.53
N PRO A 329 0.37 11.01 -19.61
CA PRO A 329 1.34 11.25 -18.55
C PRO A 329 1.74 12.72 -18.46
N THR A 330 1.92 13.23 -17.23
CA THR A 330 2.67 14.47 -16.97
C THR A 330 4.17 14.24 -17.22
N ALA A 331 4.99 15.27 -17.09
CA ALA A 331 6.44 15.10 -17.11
C ALA A 331 6.91 14.11 -16.03
N TRP A 332 6.31 14.18 -14.82
CA TRP A 332 6.54 13.21 -13.75
C TRP A 332 6.08 11.80 -14.14
N GLY A 333 4.89 11.68 -14.72
CA GLY A 333 4.37 10.41 -15.21
C GLY A 333 5.24 9.80 -16.30
N GLN A 334 5.76 10.61 -17.21
CA GLN A 334 6.65 10.14 -18.29
C GLN A 334 7.99 9.64 -17.73
N LEU A 335 8.53 10.28 -16.72
CA LEU A 335 9.76 9.85 -16.05
C LEU A 335 9.57 8.47 -15.40
N LEU A 336 8.46 8.27 -14.69
CA LEU A 336 8.12 6.96 -14.12
C LEU A 336 7.89 5.90 -15.20
N LYS A 337 7.07 6.20 -16.21
CA LYS A 337 6.78 5.29 -17.33
C LYS A 337 8.06 4.80 -18.01
N ASN A 338 8.97 5.72 -18.28
CA ASN A 338 10.27 5.38 -18.88
C ASN A 338 11.11 4.47 -17.96
N ARG A 339 11.05 4.69 -16.64
CA ARG A 339 11.79 3.85 -15.67
C ARG A 339 11.20 2.46 -15.55
N LEU A 340 9.89 2.33 -15.51
CA LEU A 340 9.21 1.03 -15.43
C LEU A 340 9.45 0.16 -16.68
N ALA A 341 9.64 0.79 -17.84
CA ALA A 341 9.95 0.08 -19.09
C ALA A 341 11.34 -0.57 -19.11
N ILE A 342 12.25 -0.16 -18.21
CA ILE A 342 13.59 -0.77 -18.09
C ILE A 342 13.46 -1.99 -17.18
N PRO A 343 13.87 -3.21 -17.60
CA PRO A 343 13.91 -4.37 -16.72
C PRO A 343 14.73 -4.08 -15.45
N TRP A 344 14.31 -4.72 -14.35
CA TRP A 344 15.04 -4.61 -13.09
C TRP A 344 16.35 -5.38 -13.20
#